data_9266eacded34bf3dad302a9362db4e1c
#
_entry.id   9266eacded34bf3dad302a9362db4e1c
#
_cell.length_a   1.000
_cell.length_b   1.000
_cell.length_c   1.000
_cell.angle_alpha   90.00
_cell.angle_beta   90.00
_cell.angle_gamma   90.00
#
_symmetry.space_group_name_H-M   'P 1'
#
loop_
_entity.id
_entity.type
_entity.pdbx_description
1 polymer ?
#
loop_
_entity_poly.entity_id
_entity_poly.type
_entity_poly.pdbx_seq_one_letter_code
_entity_poly.pdbx_strand_id
1 'polypeptide(L)'
;MKYYRVTAHTMYCGEKMTDYIATEDEEELQTFVQNLIEDNAAEWEPHWADYAEEGYESQEDWEDEYYGNCGATVDEITEAEYKEETKPVWPFELVKKGELK
;
A
#
# COMPACT_ATOMS: atom_id res chain seq x y z
N MET A 1 -20.14 9.57 5.95
CA MET A 1 -19.00 9.06 5.18
C MET A 1 -17.84 8.77 6.13
N LYS A 2 -17.27 7.60 6.00
CA LYS A 2 -16.11 7.25 6.80
C LYS A 2 -14.84 7.29 5.96
N TYR A 3 -13.73 7.58 6.60
CA TYR A 3 -12.45 7.79 5.91
C TYR A 3 -11.42 6.81 6.47
N TYR A 4 -10.63 6.21 5.60
CA TYR A 4 -9.68 5.18 6.02
C TYR A 4 -8.32 5.36 5.35
N ARG A 5 -7.30 5.06 6.13
CA ARG A 5 -5.94 4.91 5.62
C ARG A 5 -5.66 3.41 5.61
N VAL A 6 -5.27 2.89 4.45
CA VAL A 6 -4.99 1.47 4.28
C VAL A 6 -3.52 1.32 3.91
N THR A 7 -2.80 0.50 4.67
CA THR A 7 -1.39 0.24 4.40
C THR A 7 -1.21 -1.25 4.14
N ALA A 8 -0.90 -1.60 2.91
CA ALA A 8 -0.62 -2.97 2.52
C ALA A 8 0.84 -3.29 2.84
N HIS A 9 1.11 -4.56 3.12
CA HIS A 9 2.47 -5.01 3.44
C HIS A 9 2.70 -6.41 2.87
N THR A 10 3.97 -6.78 2.76
CA THR A 10 4.36 -8.14 2.40
C THR A 10 5.06 -8.76 3.60
N MET A 11 5.67 -9.92 3.41
CA MET A 11 6.43 -10.54 4.49
C MET A 11 7.78 -9.84 4.73
N TYR A 12 8.18 -8.95 3.83
CA TYR A 12 9.44 -8.22 3.97
C TYR A 12 9.19 -6.82 4.50
N CYS A 13 10.00 -6.43 5.46
CA CYS A 13 9.92 -5.10 6.04
C CYS A 13 10.24 -4.04 4.98
N GLY A 14 9.42 -3.01 4.91
CA GLY A 14 9.64 -1.92 3.96
C GLY A 14 8.89 -2.04 2.66
N GLU A 15 8.36 -3.21 2.36
CA GLU A 15 7.57 -3.41 1.13
C GLU A 15 6.11 -3.06 1.41
N LYS A 16 5.82 -1.78 1.44
CA LYS A 16 4.51 -1.27 1.83
C LYS A 16 3.95 -0.30 0.80
N MET A 17 2.64 -0.22 0.78
CA MET A 17 1.93 0.72 -0.08
C MET A 17 0.75 1.27 0.72
N THR A 18 0.63 2.58 0.80
CA THR A 18 -0.43 3.23 1.55
C THR A 18 -1.36 3.96 0.61
N ASP A 19 -2.65 3.82 0.84
CA ASP A 19 -3.65 4.54 0.07
C ASP A 19 -4.84 4.86 0.97
N TYR A 20 -5.74 5.68 0.47
CA TYR A 20 -6.84 6.23 1.26
C TYR A 20 -8.15 6.04 0.53
N ILE A 21 -9.22 5.78 1.29
CA ILE A 21 -10.56 5.62 0.72
C ILE A 21 -11.59 6.27 1.63
N ALA A 22 -12.60 6.87 1.02
CA ALA A 22 -13.76 7.40 1.74
C ALA A 22 -14.97 6.61 1.27
N THR A 23 -15.62 5.92 2.20
CA THR A 23 -16.78 5.10 1.86
C THR A 23 -17.59 4.78 3.11
N GLU A 24 -18.87 4.45 2.91
CA GLU A 24 -19.71 3.93 3.97
C GLU A 24 -20.06 2.46 3.70
N ASP A 25 -19.62 1.95 2.55
CA ASP A 25 -19.91 0.59 2.13
C ASP A 25 -18.75 -0.33 2.53
N GLU A 26 -19.05 -1.30 3.40
CA GLU A 26 -18.03 -2.21 3.88
C GLU A 26 -17.49 -3.12 2.78
N GLU A 27 -18.34 -3.50 1.83
CA GLU A 27 -17.89 -4.31 0.71
C GLU A 27 -16.92 -3.53 -0.18
N GLU A 28 -17.20 -2.26 -0.39
CA GLU A 28 -16.32 -1.40 -1.18
C GLU A 28 -14.96 -1.28 -0.48
N LEU A 29 -14.98 -1.12 0.84
CA LEU A 29 -13.75 -1.05 1.61
C LEU A 29 -12.95 -2.34 1.48
N GLN A 30 -13.61 -3.49 1.61
CA GLN A 30 -12.92 -4.77 1.51
C GLN A 30 -12.32 -4.98 0.14
N THR A 31 -13.04 -4.61 -0.92
CA THR A 31 -12.53 -4.71 -2.27
C THR A 31 -11.31 -3.82 -2.47
N PHE A 32 -11.38 -2.60 -1.93
CA PHE A 32 -10.27 -1.67 -2.00
C PHE A 32 -9.03 -2.23 -1.30
N VAL A 33 -9.23 -2.77 -0.10
CA VAL A 33 -8.13 -3.36 0.68
C VAL A 33 -7.50 -4.53 -0.06
N GLN A 34 -8.34 -5.42 -0.59
CA GLN A 34 -7.85 -6.59 -1.32
C GLN A 34 -7.05 -6.18 -2.55
N ASN A 35 -7.56 -5.21 -3.31
CA ASN A 35 -6.85 -4.72 -4.48
C ASN A 35 -5.51 -4.10 -4.12
N LEU A 36 -5.46 -3.37 -3.02
CA LEU A 36 -4.21 -2.75 -2.59
C LEU A 36 -3.19 -3.80 -2.17
N ILE A 37 -3.65 -4.85 -1.48
CA ILE A 37 -2.76 -5.95 -1.10
C ILE A 37 -2.17 -6.60 -2.34
N GLU A 38 -3.00 -6.86 -3.35
CA GLU A 38 -2.55 -7.48 -4.58
C GLU A 38 -1.60 -6.60 -5.37
N ASP A 39 -1.92 -5.31 -5.45
CA ASP A 39 -1.06 -4.36 -6.15
C ASP A 39 0.31 -4.25 -5.48
N ASN A 40 0.32 -4.20 -4.15
CA ASN A 40 1.57 -4.11 -3.42
C ASN A 40 2.40 -5.38 -3.59
N ALA A 41 1.76 -6.55 -3.55
CA ALA A 41 2.46 -7.81 -3.75
C ALA A 41 3.05 -7.89 -5.15
N ALA A 42 2.30 -7.46 -6.15
CA ALA A 42 2.76 -7.49 -7.53
C ALA A 42 3.96 -6.56 -7.75
N GLU A 43 4.00 -5.44 -7.03
CA GLU A 43 5.09 -4.47 -7.13
C GLU A 43 6.43 -5.11 -6.74
N TRP A 44 6.41 -6.00 -5.75
CA TRP A 44 7.63 -6.59 -5.21
C TRP A 44 7.88 -8.03 -5.68
N GLU A 45 6.93 -8.62 -6.41
CA GLU A 45 7.04 -10.00 -6.87
C GLU A 45 8.33 -10.33 -7.64
N PRO A 46 8.83 -9.44 -8.50
CA PRO A 46 10.04 -9.76 -9.27
C PRO A 46 11.30 -10.00 -8.44
N HIS A 47 11.23 -9.81 -7.16
CA HIS A 47 12.40 -9.95 -6.30
C HIS A 47 12.72 -11.39 -5.89
N TRP A 48 11.96 -12.37 -6.41
CA TRP A 48 12.23 -13.78 -6.10
C TRP A 48 13.70 -14.13 -6.28
N ALA A 49 14.31 -13.67 -7.37
CA ALA A 49 15.70 -14.01 -7.67
C ALA A 49 16.66 -13.54 -6.58
N ASP A 50 16.33 -12.46 -5.90
CA ASP A 50 17.15 -11.91 -4.82
C ASP A 50 17.02 -12.73 -3.54
N TYR A 51 15.94 -13.50 -3.42
CA TYR A 51 15.62 -14.26 -2.21
C TYR A 51 15.74 -15.77 -2.38
N ALA A 52 16.14 -16.23 -3.56
CA ALA A 52 16.19 -17.65 -3.88
C ALA A 52 17.11 -18.44 -2.94
N GLU A 53 18.09 -17.77 -2.35
CA GLU A 53 19.04 -18.43 -1.48
C GLU A 53 18.65 -18.43 0.00
N GLU A 54 17.44 -17.94 0.31
CA GLU A 54 16.99 -17.84 1.69
C GLU A 54 16.40 -19.14 2.23
N GLY A 55 16.65 -20.25 1.56
CA GLY A 55 16.24 -21.54 2.06
C GLY A 55 14.98 -22.12 1.45
N TYR A 56 14.46 -21.49 0.44
CA TYR A 56 13.27 -22.00 -0.25
C TYR A 56 13.69 -23.04 -1.30
N GLU A 57 12.95 -24.12 -1.38
CA GLU A 57 13.27 -25.18 -2.31
C GLU A 57 12.89 -24.82 -3.74
N SER A 58 11.89 -23.96 -3.90
CA SER A 58 11.40 -23.55 -5.21
C SER A 58 10.75 -22.17 -5.13
N GLN A 59 10.52 -21.58 -6.29
CA GLN A 59 9.81 -20.31 -6.36
C GLN A 59 8.39 -20.46 -5.82
N GLU A 60 7.78 -21.62 -6.05
CA GLU A 60 6.44 -21.88 -5.57
C GLU A 60 6.38 -21.85 -4.03
N ASP A 61 7.36 -22.44 -3.37
CA ASP A 61 7.43 -22.41 -1.91
C ASP A 61 7.60 -20.99 -1.39
N TRP A 62 8.45 -20.21 -2.06
CA TRP A 62 8.63 -18.82 -1.70
C TRP A 62 7.34 -18.02 -1.89
N GLU A 63 6.65 -18.24 -3.01
CA GLU A 63 5.41 -17.54 -3.30
C GLU A 63 4.32 -17.85 -2.28
N ASP A 64 4.22 -19.12 -1.88
CA ASP A 64 3.23 -19.52 -0.88
C ASP A 64 3.43 -18.74 0.42
N GLU A 65 4.66 -18.62 0.85
CA GLU A 65 4.97 -17.88 2.08
C GLU A 65 4.82 -16.39 1.88
N TYR A 66 5.27 -15.89 0.74
CA TYR A 66 5.20 -14.48 0.44
C TYR A 66 3.75 -13.99 0.42
N TYR A 67 2.91 -14.65 -0.36
CA TYR A 67 1.50 -14.23 -0.46
C TYR A 67 0.72 -14.55 0.82
N GLY A 68 1.11 -15.58 1.54
CA GLY A 68 0.49 -15.90 2.81
C GLY A 68 0.74 -14.86 3.89
N ASN A 69 1.79 -14.07 3.73
CA ASN A 69 2.14 -13.01 4.69
C ASN A 69 1.80 -11.62 4.18
N CYS A 70 1.22 -11.51 3.00
CA CYS A 70 0.74 -10.22 2.51
C CYS A 70 -0.57 -9.87 3.20
N GLY A 71 -0.72 -8.62 3.56
CA GLY A 71 -1.93 -8.18 4.23
C GLY A 71 -1.99 -6.68 4.27
N ALA A 72 -2.88 -6.16 5.10
CA ALA A 72 -3.03 -4.71 5.23
C ALA A 72 -3.53 -4.32 6.61
N THR A 73 -3.17 -3.12 7.01
CA THR A 73 -3.71 -2.47 8.20
C THR A 73 -4.71 -1.42 7.73
N VAL A 74 -5.87 -1.39 8.38
CA VAL A 74 -6.91 -0.43 8.03
C VAL A 74 -7.15 0.45 9.25
N ASP A 75 -6.90 1.74 9.09
CA ASP A 75 -7.11 2.73 10.16
C ASP A 75 -8.22 3.69 9.76
N GLU A 76 -9.23 3.83 10.61
CA GLU A 76 -10.24 4.83 10.39
C GLU A 76 -9.66 6.18 10.83
N ILE A 77 -9.75 7.18 9.95
CA ILE A 77 -9.19 8.51 10.21
C ILE A 77 -10.29 9.55 10.09
N THR A 78 -9.99 10.78 10.46
CA THR A 78 -10.96 11.86 10.37
C THR A 78 -11.01 12.41 8.95
N GLU A 79 -12.09 13.13 8.64
CA GLU A 79 -12.20 13.80 7.36
C GLU A 79 -11.05 14.78 7.15
N ALA A 80 -10.67 15.49 8.20
CA ALA A 80 -9.57 16.45 8.12
C ALA A 80 -8.25 15.75 7.77
N GLU A 81 -8.00 14.61 8.41
CA GLU A 81 -6.81 13.83 8.12
C GLU A 81 -6.82 13.30 6.69
N TYR A 82 -7.97 12.81 6.25
CA TYR A 82 -8.12 12.28 4.90
C TYR A 82 -7.81 13.36 3.86
N LYS A 83 -8.38 14.56 4.05
CA LYS A 83 -8.16 15.66 3.13
C LYS A 83 -6.72 16.11 3.10
N GLU A 84 -6.07 16.14 4.25
CA GLU A 84 -4.67 16.53 4.34
C GLU A 84 -3.76 15.51 3.67
N GLU A 85 -4.01 14.23 3.89
CA GLU A 85 -3.14 13.18 3.36
C GLU A 85 -3.36 12.88 1.89
N THR A 86 -4.55 13.17 1.37
CA THR A 86 -4.84 12.97 -0.06
C THR A 86 -4.65 14.24 -0.86
N LYS A 87 -4.26 15.31 -0.22
CA LYS A 87 -4.02 16.59 -0.87
C LYS A 87 -2.88 16.42 -1.88
N PRO A 88 -3.10 16.83 -3.14
CA PRO A 88 -2.06 16.68 -4.14
C PRO A 88 -0.85 17.54 -3.82
N VAL A 89 0.32 16.95 -4.04
CA VAL A 89 1.58 17.66 -3.88
C VAL A 89 2.15 17.90 -5.27
N TRP A 90 2.13 19.13 -5.69
CA TRP A 90 2.57 19.50 -7.03
C TRP A 90 3.97 20.07 -6.98
N PRO A 91 4.86 19.61 -7.84
CA PRO A 91 6.20 20.20 -7.88
C PRO A 91 6.19 21.71 -8.07
N PHE A 92 5.25 22.21 -8.88
CA PHE A 92 5.20 23.63 -9.10
C PHE A 92 4.76 24.41 -7.86
N GLU A 93 3.98 23.78 -6.99
CA GLU A 93 3.61 24.40 -5.73
C GLU A 93 4.82 24.57 -4.83
N LEU A 94 5.66 23.57 -4.83
CA LEU A 94 6.90 23.65 -4.07
C LEU A 94 7.82 24.72 -4.63
N VAL A 95 7.88 24.80 -5.94
CA VAL A 95 8.68 25.82 -6.62
C VAL A 95 8.12 27.21 -6.35
N LYS A 96 6.80 27.33 -6.41
CA LYS A 96 6.14 28.61 -6.14
C LYS A 96 6.49 29.15 -4.77
N LYS A 97 6.54 28.28 -3.82
CA LYS A 97 6.89 28.67 -2.46
C LYS A 97 8.36 29.01 -2.34
N GLY A 98 9.13 28.36 -3.18
CA GLY A 98 10.53 28.63 -3.24
C GLY A 98 10.84 29.75 -4.19
N GLU A 99 10.15 30.01 -5.09
CA GLU A 99 10.09 30.65 -6.07
C GLU A 99 9.85 31.32 -6.76
N LEU A 100 9.44 30.92 -7.02
CA LEU A 100 8.86 31.12 -7.78
C LEU A 100 8.49 32.00 -7.86
N LYS A 101 8.49 31.99 -7.58
CA LYS A 101 7.96 32.50 -7.74
C LYS A 101 7.97 32.96 -7.71
#